data_2de9f978bb4cbd8fb1e4630fa6099dae
#
_entry.id   2de9f978bb4cbd8fb1e4630fa6099dae
#
_cell.length_a   1.000
_cell.length_b   1.000
_cell.length_c   1.000
_cell.angle_alpha   90.00
_cell.angle_beta   90.00
_cell.angle_gamma   90.00
#
_symmetry.space_group_name_H-M   'P 1'
#
loop_
_entity.id
_entity.type
_entity.pdbx_description
1 polymer ?
#
loop_
_entity_poly.entity_id
_entity_poly.type
_entity_poly.pdbx_seq_one_letter_code
_entity_poly.pdbx_strand_id
1 'polypeptide(L)'
;SAALLQEDYVEAVKWYRLSAEQGDAKAQFALGALYTYGAGVPQNDTEAMKWYRLSAKQGLAEAQYSLGVMYANGAGVPQNDTEAVKWYRLSAKQGLAEAQYVLGVMYANGEGVPENDTEAVKWYRLAADQGDAMAQYNLGHMYGWGQGVPEDFVQAYKWTNLAAAQGSEDANKVKEILREQMTPEQIAEAQKLSSEWKPVGER
;
A
#
# COMPACT_ATOMS: atom_id res chain seq x y z
N SER A 1 -28.54 10.43 11.79
CA SER A 1 -28.92 9.02 11.88
C SER A 1 -28.45 8.29 10.61
N ALA A 2 -28.41 6.97 10.61
CA ALA A 2 -27.99 6.17 9.43
C ALA A 2 -28.83 6.49 8.18
N ALA A 3 -30.13 6.80 8.32
CA ALA A 3 -31.01 7.19 7.23
C ALA A 3 -30.58 8.51 6.55
N LEU A 4 -30.19 9.53 7.33
CA LEU A 4 -29.70 10.80 6.78
C LEU A 4 -28.38 10.60 6.00
N LEU A 5 -27.46 9.79 6.51
CA LEU A 5 -26.23 9.45 5.79
C LEU A 5 -26.50 8.71 4.47
N GLN A 6 -27.52 7.86 4.44
CA GLN A 6 -27.91 7.15 3.22
C GLN A 6 -28.49 8.10 2.16
N GLU A 7 -29.30 9.08 2.56
CA GLU A 7 -29.82 10.11 1.65
C GLU A 7 -28.70 10.99 1.07
N ASP A 8 -27.72 11.37 1.89
CA ASP A 8 -26.53 12.11 1.46
C ASP A 8 -25.74 11.35 0.41
N TYR A 9 -25.57 10.03 0.59
CA TYR A 9 -24.87 9.19 -0.41
C TYR A 9 -25.65 9.04 -1.71
N VAL A 10 -26.99 8.94 -1.67
CA VAL A 10 -27.82 8.89 -2.89
C VAL A 10 -27.68 10.18 -3.70
N GLU A 11 -27.61 11.33 -3.04
CA GLU A 11 -27.38 12.60 -3.71
C GLU A 11 -25.96 12.71 -4.24
N ALA A 12 -24.95 12.30 -3.46
CA ALA A 12 -23.57 12.27 -3.88
C ALA A 12 -23.38 11.41 -5.16
N VAL A 13 -24.03 10.24 -5.24
CA VAL A 13 -24.01 9.39 -6.44
C VAL A 13 -24.49 10.14 -7.68
N LYS A 14 -25.55 10.95 -7.58
CA LYS A 14 -26.06 11.73 -8.73
C LYS A 14 -25.03 12.74 -9.22
N TRP A 15 -24.41 13.49 -8.30
CA TRP A 15 -23.41 14.49 -8.65
C TRP A 15 -22.11 13.88 -9.19
N TYR A 16 -21.60 12.82 -8.52
CA TYR A 16 -20.43 12.12 -9.04
C TYR A 16 -20.67 11.47 -10.40
N ARG A 17 -21.88 10.91 -10.64
CA ARG A 17 -22.19 10.35 -11.94
C ARG A 17 -22.19 11.39 -13.03
N LEU A 18 -22.80 12.55 -12.80
CA LEU A 18 -22.82 13.65 -13.77
C LEU A 18 -21.40 14.10 -14.13
N SER A 19 -20.53 14.29 -13.14
CA SER A 19 -19.15 14.67 -13.36
C SER A 19 -18.30 13.56 -14.00
N ALA A 20 -18.50 12.30 -13.58
CA ALA A 20 -17.82 11.13 -14.12
C ALA A 20 -18.14 10.90 -15.61
N GLU A 21 -19.40 11.11 -16.00
CA GLU A 21 -19.86 11.04 -17.40
C GLU A 21 -19.25 12.15 -18.26
N GLN A 22 -18.90 13.28 -17.67
CA GLN A 22 -18.14 14.37 -18.32
C GLN A 22 -16.64 14.10 -18.39
N GLY A 23 -16.16 12.98 -17.82
CA GLY A 23 -14.78 12.54 -17.91
C GLY A 23 -13.90 12.91 -16.73
N ASP A 24 -14.44 13.49 -15.64
CA ASP A 24 -13.63 13.80 -14.45
C ASP A 24 -13.11 12.53 -13.77
N ALA A 25 -11.76 12.40 -13.72
CA ALA A 25 -11.11 11.20 -13.20
C ALA A 25 -11.36 10.97 -11.71
N LYS A 26 -11.43 12.03 -10.91
CA LYS A 26 -11.70 11.92 -9.47
C LYS A 26 -13.14 11.54 -9.20
N ALA A 27 -14.09 12.08 -9.97
CA ALA A 27 -15.50 11.69 -9.88
C ALA A 27 -15.71 10.24 -10.32
N GLN A 28 -15.00 9.78 -11.36
CA GLN A 28 -15.01 8.37 -11.78
C GLN A 28 -14.49 7.46 -10.67
N PHE A 29 -13.38 7.82 -10.03
CA PHE A 29 -12.84 7.09 -8.88
C PHE A 29 -13.83 7.05 -7.72
N ALA A 30 -14.39 8.20 -7.34
CA ALA A 30 -15.38 8.29 -6.25
C ALA A 30 -16.63 7.44 -6.54
N LEU A 31 -17.13 7.49 -7.78
CA LEU A 31 -18.29 6.68 -8.19
C LEU A 31 -17.96 5.17 -8.15
N GLY A 32 -16.75 4.78 -8.56
CA GLY A 32 -16.25 3.41 -8.40
C GLY A 32 -16.26 2.96 -6.93
N ALA A 33 -15.79 3.80 -6.01
CA ALA A 33 -15.82 3.52 -4.57
C ALA A 33 -17.25 3.37 -4.03
N LEU A 34 -18.18 4.23 -4.44
CA LEU A 34 -19.58 4.13 -4.04
C LEU A 34 -20.21 2.80 -4.48
N TYR A 35 -19.89 2.30 -5.67
CA TYR A 35 -20.32 0.97 -6.12
C TYR A 35 -19.63 -0.17 -5.38
N THR A 36 -18.34 -0.03 -5.02
CA THR A 36 -17.60 -1.03 -4.24
C THR A 36 -18.21 -1.25 -2.86
N TYR A 37 -18.61 -0.16 -2.20
CA TYR A 37 -19.14 -0.22 -0.83
C TYR A 37 -20.67 -0.24 -0.75
N GLY A 38 -21.38 -0.09 -1.85
CA GLY A 38 -22.83 -0.03 -1.84
C GLY A 38 -23.37 1.24 -1.18
N ALA A 39 -22.63 2.33 -1.21
CA ALA A 39 -23.02 3.59 -0.57
C ALA A 39 -23.89 4.44 -1.52
N GLY A 40 -25.17 4.61 -1.20
CA GLY A 40 -26.17 5.32 -2.01
C GLY A 40 -26.60 4.60 -3.30
N VAL A 41 -25.97 3.47 -3.63
CA VAL A 41 -26.30 2.55 -4.73
C VAL A 41 -26.14 1.11 -4.25
N PRO A 42 -26.82 0.12 -4.85
CA PRO A 42 -26.49 -1.27 -4.59
C PRO A 42 -25.04 -1.58 -4.94
N GLN A 43 -24.36 -2.38 -4.08
CA GLN A 43 -23.00 -2.83 -4.35
C GLN A 43 -22.95 -3.55 -5.72
N ASN A 44 -21.95 -3.18 -6.52
CA ASN A 44 -21.77 -3.76 -7.86
C ASN A 44 -20.29 -3.64 -8.30
N ASP A 45 -19.53 -4.71 -8.13
CA ASP A 45 -18.12 -4.76 -8.46
C ASP A 45 -17.86 -4.57 -9.98
N THR A 46 -18.78 -4.99 -10.84
CA THR A 46 -18.65 -4.79 -12.30
C THR A 46 -18.75 -3.31 -12.67
N GLU A 47 -19.71 -2.57 -12.07
CA GLU A 47 -19.79 -1.12 -12.27
C GLU A 47 -18.61 -0.40 -11.61
N ALA A 48 -18.20 -0.82 -10.40
CA ALA A 48 -17.01 -0.27 -9.73
C ALA A 48 -15.78 -0.38 -10.63
N MET A 49 -15.51 -1.57 -11.17
CA MET A 49 -14.40 -1.81 -12.07
C MET A 49 -14.44 -0.95 -13.33
N LYS A 50 -15.61 -0.76 -13.93
CA LYS A 50 -15.78 0.11 -15.09
C LYS A 50 -15.33 1.55 -14.80
N TRP A 51 -15.78 2.10 -13.67
CA TRP A 51 -15.44 3.47 -13.28
C TRP A 51 -13.98 3.61 -12.86
N TYR A 52 -13.44 2.67 -12.08
CA TYR A 52 -12.01 2.66 -11.75
C TYR A 52 -11.14 2.54 -13.01
N ARG A 53 -11.54 1.74 -14.00
CA ARG A 53 -10.80 1.61 -15.26
C ARG A 53 -10.75 2.91 -16.06
N LEU A 54 -11.85 3.66 -16.10
CA LEU A 54 -11.88 4.97 -16.75
C LEU A 54 -10.94 5.96 -16.05
N SER A 55 -11.02 6.04 -14.74
CA SER A 55 -10.16 6.89 -13.92
C SER A 55 -8.67 6.49 -14.02
N ALA A 56 -8.36 5.19 -13.91
CA ALA A 56 -7.01 4.65 -13.99
C ALA A 56 -6.35 4.91 -15.35
N LYS A 57 -7.11 4.85 -16.45
CA LYS A 57 -6.63 5.21 -17.78
C LYS A 57 -6.25 6.68 -17.92
N GLN A 58 -6.85 7.56 -17.12
CA GLN A 58 -6.49 8.97 -17.03
C GLN A 58 -5.27 9.22 -16.12
N GLY A 59 -4.74 8.17 -15.49
CA GLY A 59 -3.52 8.23 -14.71
C GLY A 59 -3.71 8.43 -13.20
N LEU A 60 -4.94 8.43 -12.68
CA LEU A 60 -5.15 8.60 -11.23
C LEU A 60 -4.58 7.39 -10.47
N ALA A 61 -3.59 7.65 -9.59
CA ALA A 61 -2.83 6.60 -8.89
C ALA A 61 -3.72 5.74 -7.98
N GLU A 62 -4.66 6.34 -7.28
CA GLU A 62 -5.61 5.66 -6.39
C GLU A 62 -6.55 4.73 -7.18
N ALA A 63 -6.96 5.14 -8.38
CA ALA A 63 -7.79 4.31 -9.26
C ALA A 63 -6.99 3.13 -9.84
N GLN A 64 -5.72 3.35 -10.17
CA GLN A 64 -4.81 2.29 -10.60
C GLN A 64 -4.60 1.27 -9.46
N TYR A 65 -4.39 1.74 -8.23
CA TYR A 65 -4.29 0.87 -7.06
C TYR A 65 -5.58 0.06 -6.87
N SER A 66 -6.76 0.71 -6.85
CA SER A 66 -8.06 0.04 -6.68
C SER A 66 -8.32 -1.00 -7.78
N LEU A 67 -7.93 -0.71 -9.01
CA LEU A 67 -8.04 -1.65 -10.11
C LEU A 67 -7.11 -2.86 -9.92
N GLY A 68 -5.90 -2.64 -9.40
CA GLY A 68 -4.99 -3.71 -8.97
C GLY A 68 -5.63 -4.61 -7.92
N VAL A 69 -6.25 -4.03 -6.88
CA VAL A 69 -6.98 -4.77 -5.83
C VAL A 69 -8.12 -5.61 -6.42
N MET A 70 -8.89 -5.06 -7.36
CA MET A 70 -9.99 -5.80 -7.99
C MET A 70 -9.50 -7.01 -8.80
N TYR A 71 -8.38 -6.87 -9.52
CA TYR A 71 -7.77 -8.00 -10.23
C TYR A 71 -7.18 -9.04 -9.27
N ALA A 72 -6.51 -8.61 -8.18
CA ALA A 72 -5.95 -9.52 -7.20
C ALA A 72 -7.02 -10.34 -6.46
N ASN A 73 -8.19 -9.75 -6.21
CA ASN A 73 -9.29 -10.40 -5.48
C ASN A 73 -10.33 -11.07 -6.40
N GLY A 74 -10.28 -10.86 -7.70
CA GLY A 74 -11.31 -11.33 -8.61
C GLY A 74 -12.65 -10.62 -8.44
N ALA A 75 -12.66 -9.36 -7.99
CA ALA A 75 -13.86 -8.57 -7.79
C ALA A 75 -14.32 -7.93 -9.11
N GLY A 76 -15.48 -8.35 -9.61
CA GLY A 76 -16.04 -7.89 -10.88
C GLY A 76 -15.32 -8.41 -12.15
N VAL A 77 -14.21 -9.14 -11.98
CA VAL A 77 -13.44 -9.83 -13.04
C VAL A 77 -12.85 -11.12 -12.47
N PRO A 78 -12.45 -12.09 -13.31
CA PRO A 78 -11.63 -13.21 -12.85
C PRO A 78 -10.33 -12.73 -12.22
N GLN A 79 -9.93 -13.39 -11.13
CA GLN A 79 -8.66 -13.11 -10.46
C GLN A 79 -7.48 -13.22 -11.46
N ASN A 80 -6.58 -12.23 -11.40
CA ASN A 80 -5.40 -12.20 -12.26
C ASN A 80 -4.28 -11.36 -11.62
N ASP A 81 -3.38 -12.03 -10.91
CA ASP A 81 -2.29 -11.37 -10.19
C ASP A 81 -1.29 -10.69 -11.15
N THR A 82 -1.10 -11.22 -12.35
CA THR A 82 -0.26 -10.58 -13.37
C THR A 82 -0.83 -9.23 -13.83
N GLU A 83 -2.16 -9.13 -14.00
CA GLU A 83 -2.81 -7.84 -14.30
C GLU A 83 -2.78 -6.93 -13.06
N ALA A 84 -3.00 -7.46 -11.85
CA ALA A 84 -2.89 -6.70 -10.61
C ALA A 84 -1.52 -6.02 -10.49
N VAL A 85 -0.42 -6.77 -10.68
CA VAL A 85 0.94 -6.23 -10.67
C VAL A 85 1.13 -5.09 -11.67
N LYS A 86 0.57 -5.17 -12.85
CA LYS A 86 0.69 -4.07 -13.84
C LYS A 86 0.08 -2.78 -13.32
N TRP A 87 -1.10 -2.87 -12.73
CA TRP A 87 -1.80 -1.70 -12.19
C TRP A 87 -1.14 -1.16 -10.92
N TYR A 88 -0.74 -2.04 -9.99
CA TYR A 88 0.03 -1.62 -8.82
C TYR A 88 1.34 -0.93 -9.20
N ARG A 89 2.05 -1.43 -10.24
CA ARG A 89 3.30 -0.83 -10.70
C ARG A 89 3.09 0.58 -11.26
N LEU A 90 1.98 0.84 -11.96
CA LEU A 90 1.64 2.17 -12.44
C LEU A 90 1.39 3.13 -11.28
N SER A 91 0.60 2.71 -10.29
CA SER A 91 0.31 3.47 -9.08
C SER A 91 1.57 3.72 -8.22
N ALA A 92 2.37 2.66 -7.98
CA ALA A 92 3.60 2.73 -7.19
C ALA A 92 4.65 3.68 -7.79
N LYS A 93 4.75 3.73 -9.13
CA LYS A 93 5.63 4.68 -9.83
C LYS A 93 5.21 6.15 -9.67
N GLN A 94 3.95 6.40 -9.38
CA GLN A 94 3.44 7.73 -9.03
C GLN A 94 3.64 8.10 -7.56
N GLY A 95 4.18 7.17 -6.76
CA GLY A 95 4.52 7.41 -5.37
C GLY A 95 3.48 6.95 -4.35
N LEU A 96 2.37 6.30 -4.76
CA LEU A 96 1.39 5.82 -3.79
C LEU A 96 2.00 4.72 -2.89
N ALA A 97 2.11 5.00 -1.59
CA ALA A 97 2.81 4.14 -0.63
C ALA A 97 2.16 2.76 -0.49
N GLU A 98 0.84 2.69 -0.48
CA GLU A 98 0.09 1.45 -0.42
C GLU A 98 0.38 0.55 -1.64
N ALA A 99 0.48 1.14 -2.83
CA ALA A 99 0.83 0.40 -4.04
C ALA A 99 2.28 -0.09 -4.02
N GLN A 100 3.21 0.71 -3.49
CA GLN A 100 4.60 0.32 -3.31
C GLN A 100 4.72 -0.83 -2.32
N TYR A 101 4.03 -0.75 -1.17
CA TYR A 101 4.01 -1.83 -0.19
C TYR A 101 3.49 -3.14 -0.80
N VAL A 102 2.30 -3.11 -1.43
CA VAL A 102 1.70 -4.31 -2.03
C VAL A 102 2.59 -4.89 -3.12
N LEU A 103 3.21 -4.05 -3.94
CA LEU A 103 4.14 -4.52 -4.98
C LEU A 103 5.37 -5.18 -4.36
N GLY A 104 5.88 -4.68 -3.23
CA GLY A 104 6.93 -5.34 -2.44
C GLY A 104 6.52 -6.73 -1.99
N VAL A 105 5.30 -6.89 -1.46
CA VAL A 105 4.75 -8.20 -1.05
C VAL A 105 4.66 -9.15 -2.24
N MET A 106 4.16 -8.69 -3.38
CA MET A 106 4.01 -9.53 -4.58
C MET A 106 5.36 -10.02 -5.11
N TYR A 107 6.41 -9.19 -5.05
CA TYR A 107 7.77 -9.63 -5.41
C TYR A 107 8.37 -10.59 -4.38
N ALA A 108 8.12 -10.38 -3.07
CA ALA A 108 8.61 -11.26 -2.02
C ALA A 108 7.96 -12.66 -2.09
N ASN A 109 6.69 -12.74 -2.50
CA ASN A 109 5.94 -14.00 -2.57
C ASN A 109 5.94 -14.65 -3.97
N GLY A 110 6.38 -13.95 -5.02
CA GLY A 110 6.24 -14.43 -6.38
C GLY A 110 4.79 -14.41 -6.91
N GLU A 111 3.95 -13.51 -6.44
CA GLU A 111 2.54 -13.39 -6.82
C GLU A 111 2.40 -12.53 -8.10
N GLY A 112 1.99 -13.16 -9.20
CA GLY A 112 1.85 -12.48 -10.51
C GLY A 112 3.15 -12.04 -11.18
N VAL A 113 4.28 -12.18 -10.50
CA VAL A 113 5.67 -11.96 -10.95
C VAL A 113 6.57 -13.05 -10.38
N PRO A 114 7.73 -13.34 -10.98
CA PRO A 114 8.73 -14.19 -10.34
C PRO A 114 9.18 -13.59 -9.00
N GLU A 115 9.36 -14.45 -7.98
CA GLU A 115 9.91 -14.08 -6.68
C GLU A 115 11.25 -13.34 -6.84
N ASN A 116 11.39 -12.21 -6.17
CA ASN A 116 12.58 -11.38 -6.24
C ASN A 116 12.71 -10.46 -5.01
N ASP A 117 13.43 -10.94 -4.01
CA ASP A 117 13.67 -10.21 -2.76
C ASP A 117 14.35 -8.86 -2.96
N THR A 118 15.26 -8.76 -3.94
CA THR A 118 15.92 -7.48 -4.24
C THR A 118 14.94 -6.43 -4.74
N GLU A 119 13.99 -6.81 -5.59
CA GLU A 119 12.91 -5.91 -6.02
C GLU A 119 11.94 -5.63 -4.87
N ALA A 120 11.60 -6.64 -4.04
CA ALA A 120 10.76 -6.46 -2.86
C ALA A 120 11.35 -5.38 -1.92
N VAL A 121 12.64 -5.48 -1.58
CA VAL A 121 13.36 -4.49 -0.76
C VAL A 121 13.26 -3.08 -1.34
N LYS A 122 13.42 -2.92 -2.66
CA LYS A 122 13.32 -1.60 -3.29
C LYS A 122 11.94 -0.98 -3.08
N TRP A 123 10.88 -1.76 -3.29
CA TRP A 123 9.51 -1.28 -3.15
C TRP A 123 9.14 -1.04 -1.69
N TYR A 124 9.50 -1.94 -0.77
CA TYR A 124 9.33 -1.73 0.67
C TYR A 124 10.04 -0.47 1.15
N ARG A 125 11.28 -0.20 0.66
CA ARG A 125 12.00 1.00 1.05
C ARG A 125 11.27 2.28 0.63
N LEU A 126 10.72 2.33 -0.58
CA LEU A 126 9.97 3.48 -1.05
C LEU A 126 8.74 3.76 -0.18
N ALA A 127 7.98 2.72 0.19
CA ALA A 127 6.83 2.85 1.08
C ALA A 127 7.26 3.18 2.54
N ALA A 128 8.30 2.51 3.04
CA ALA A 128 8.85 2.73 4.39
C ALA A 128 9.38 4.16 4.57
N ASP A 129 10.02 4.72 3.55
CA ASP A 129 10.48 6.11 3.54
C ASP A 129 9.33 7.13 3.55
N GLN A 130 8.14 6.74 3.16
CA GLN A 130 6.90 7.52 3.29
C GLN A 130 6.20 7.32 4.64
N GLY A 131 6.67 6.39 5.47
CA GLY A 131 6.13 6.14 6.80
C GLY A 131 5.18 4.93 6.88
N ASP A 132 5.02 4.16 5.81
CA ASP A 132 4.19 2.95 5.86
C ASP A 132 4.74 1.93 6.87
N ALA A 133 3.97 1.65 7.93
CA ALA A 133 4.40 0.82 9.05
C ALA A 133 4.64 -0.65 8.66
N MET A 134 3.84 -1.17 7.72
CA MET A 134 3.98 -2.55 7.26
C MET A 134 5.23 -2.70 6.38
N ALA A 135 5.50 -1.72 5.53
CA ALA A 135 6.72 -1.68 4.73
C ALA A 135 7.97 -1.51 5.61
N GLN A 136 7.90 -0.68 6.67
CA GLN A 136 8.99 -0.54 7.65
C GLN A 136 9.27 -1.87 8.35
N TYR A 137 8.23 -2.57 8.79
CA TYR A 137 8.36 -3.90 9.40
C TYR A 137 9.02 -4.89 8.44
N ASN A 138 8.50 -5.03 7.21
CA ASN A 138 9.03 -5.97 6.22
C ASN A 138 10.45 -5.62 5.81
N LEU A 139 10.76 -4.34 5.64
CA LEU A 139 12.12 -3.89 5.33
C LEU A 139 13.10 -4.21 6.46
N GLY A 140 12.67 -4.01 7.71
CA GLY A 140 13.45 -4.38 8.89
C GLY A 140 13.70 -5.89 8.95
N HIS A 141 12.69 -6.70 8.64
CA HIS A 141 12.82 -8.15 8.52
C HIS A 141 13.86 -8.51 7.46
N MET A 142 13.74 -7.98 6.24
CA MET A 142 14.66 -8.31 5.14
C MET A 142 16.11 -7.96 5.46
N TYR A 143 16.38 -6.85 6.17
CA TYR A 143 17.72 -6.54 6.66
C TYR A 143 18.19 -7.50 7.75
N GLY A 144 17.32 -7.92 8.68
CA GLY A 144 17.67 -8.79 9.78
C GLY A 144 18.04 -10.22 9.37
N TRP A 145 17.51 -10.66 8.22
CA TRP A 145 17.76 -12.03 7.71
C TRP A 145 18.51 -12.06 6.38
N GLY A 146 19.02 -10.92 5.92
CA GLY A 146 19.81 -10.85 4.70
C GLY A 146 19.03 -11.21 3.41
N GLN A 147 17.72 -10.96 3.37
CA GLN A 147 16.86 -11.29 2.23
C GLN A 147 16.87 -10.15 1.20
N GLY A 148 17.40 -10.40 0.03
CA GLY A 148 17.49 -9.40 -1.06
C GLY A 148 18.45 -8.24 -0.80
N VAL A 149 19.02 -8.14 0.41
CA VAL A 149 20.05 -7.19 0.87
C VAL A 149 21.03 -7.91 1.77
N PRO A 150 22.29 -7.44 1.94
CA PRO A 150 23.15 -7.92 2.98
C PRO A 150 22.53 -7.74 4.36
N GLU A 151 22.77 -8.70 5.28
CA GLU A 151 22.33 -8.62 6.67
C GLU A 151 22.92 -7.36 7.33
N ASP A 152 22.04 -6.61 8.02
CA ASP A 152 22.40 -5.39 8.73
C ASP A 152 21.45 -5.19 9.94
N PHE A 153 21.88 -5.61 11.12
CA PHE A 153 21.06 -5.50 12.33
C PHE A 153 20.77 -4.06 12.75
N VAL A 154 21.63 -3.11 12.41
CA VAL A 154 21.40 -1.69 12.72
C VAL A 154 20.23 -1.16 11.88
N GLN A 155 20.23 -1.45 10.59
CA GLN A 155 19.11 -1.11 9.71
C GLN A 155 17.85 -1.90 10.07
N ALA A 156 17.96 -3.19 10.37
CA ALA A 156 16.85 -4.02 10.80
C ALA A 156 16.15 -3.43 12.04
N TYR A 157 16.94 -3.12 13.07
CA TYR A 157 16.41 -2.53 14.31
C TYR A 157 15.82 -1.13 14.09
N LYS A 158 16.47 -0.27 13.29
CA LYS A 158 15.94 1.04 12.92
C LYS A 158 14.54 0.94 12.35
N TRP A 159 14.36 0.12 11.32
CA TRP A 159 13.09 0.02 10.62
C TRP A 159 12.00 -0.67 11.45
N THR A 160 12.35 -1.73 12.19
CA THR A 160 11.40 -2.36 13.12
C THR A 160 11.03 -1.45 14.27
N ASN A 161 11.95 -0.60 14.77
CA ASN A 161 11.65 0.38 15.81
C ASN A 161 10.67 1.46 15.34
N LEU A 162 10.77 1.91 14.09
CA LEU A 162 9.81 2.85 13.48
C LEU A 162 8.42 2.21 13.34
N ALA A 163 8.33 0.96 12.87
CA ALA A 163 7.07 0.23 12.78
C ALA A 163 6.45 -0.02 14.16
N ALA A 164 7.28 -0.39 15.15
CA ALA A 164 6.83 -0.59 16.53
C ALA A 164 6.26 0.69 17.17
N ALA A 165 6.89 1.84 16.90
CA ALA A 165 6.41 3.16 17.35
C ALA A 165 5.03 3.51 16.77
N GLN A 166 4.64 2.91 15.66
CA GLN A 166 3.31 3.04 15.05
C GLN A 166 2.32 1.97 15.55
N GLY A 167 2.67 1.16 16.54
CA GLY A 167 1.79 0.19 17.18
C GLY A 167 1.88 -1.24 16.62
N SER A 168 2.87 -1.57 15.78
CA SER A 168 3.05 -2.94 15.28
C SER A 168 3.58 -3.85 16.40
N GLU A 169 2.75 -4.80 16.85
CA GLU A 169 3.15 -5.80 17.86
C GLU A 169 4.23 -6.76 17.33
N ASP A 170 4.13 -7.16 16.07
CA ASP A 170 5.11 -8.06 15.46
C ASP A 170 6.48 -7.37 15.30
N ALA A 171 6.49 -6.09 14.99
CA ALA A 171 7.73 -5.31 14.99
C ALA A 171 8.38 -5.25 16.38
N ASN A 172 7.58 -5.17 17.47
CA ASN A 172 8.12 -5.25 18.83
C ASN A 172 8.79 -6.59 19.10
N LYS A 173 8.18 -7.71 18.70
CA LYS A 173 8.76 -9.06 18.87
C LYS A 173 10.09 -9.19 18.10
N VAL A 174 10.10 -8.76 16.82
CA VAL A 174 11.32 -8.80 15.99
C VAL A 174 12.41 -7.92 16.58
N LYS A 175 12.07 -6.75 17.09
CA LYS A 175 13.02 -5.85 17.75
C LYS A 175 13.72 -6.50 18.97
N GLU A 176 13.00 -7.25 19.79
CA GLU A 176 13.61 -7.96 20.92
C GLU A 176 14.55 -9.08 20.43
N ILE A 177 14.17 -9.83 19.39
CA ILE A 177 15.07 -10.84 18.80
C ILE A 177 16.35 -10.21 18.26
N LEU A 178 16.27 -9.08 17.57
CA LEU A 178 17.42 -8.35 17.05
C LEU A 178 18.35 -7.87 18.18
N ARG A 179 17.79 -7.40 19.29
CA ARG A 179 18.58 -6.93 20.45
C ARG A 179 19.49 -8.01 21.02
N GLU A 180 19.08 -9.27 20.96
CA GLU A 180 19.90 -10.39 21.44
C GLU A 180 21.13 -10.66 20.55
N GLN A 181 21.11 -10.17 19.32
CA GLN A 181 22.18 -10.32 18.33
C GLN A 181 23.08 -9.07 18.21
N MET A 182 22.71 -7.96 18.87
CA MET A 182 23.36 -6.66 18.70
C MET A 182 24.20 -6.28 19.90
N THR A 183 25.30 -5.54 19.66
CA THR A 183 26.04 -4.89 20.74
C THR A 183 25.30 -3.65 21.26
N PRO A 184 25.59 -3.18 22.49
CA PRO A 184 25.01 -1.93 23.00
C PRO A 184 25.25 -0.72 22.09
N GLU A 185 26.39 -0.64 21.43
CA GLU A 185 26.76 0.43 20.50
C GLU A 185 25.88 0.38 19.22
N GLN A 186 25.66 -0.80 18.66
CA GLN A 186 24.77 -0.99 17.52
C GLN A 186 23.33 -0.61 17.86
N ILE A 187 22.84 -0.99 19.04
CA ILE A 187 21.49 -0.61 19.51
C ILE A 187 21.38 0.92 19.64
N ALA A 188 22.37 1.57 20.24
CA ALA A 188 22.38 3.03 20.40
C ALA A 188 22.39 3.74 19.04
N GLU A 189 23.18 3.25 18.08
CA GLU A 189 23.21 3.76 16.71
C GLU A 189 21.84 3.61 16.02
N ALA A 190 21.24 2.44 16.07
CA ALA A 190 19.95 2.17 15.46
C ALA A 190 18.82 3.03 16.07
N GLN A 191 18.84 3.23 17.40
CA GLN A 191 17.92 4.12 18.11
C GLN A 191 18.09 5.58 17.67
N LYS A 192 19.33 6.04 17.51
CA LYS A 192 19.62 7.37 16.99
C LYS A 192 19.09 7.53 15.58
N LEU A 193 19.39 6.58 14.67
CA LEU A 193 18.91 6.61 13.29
C LEU A 193 17.38 6.61 13.20
N SER A 194 16.68 5.89 14.07
CA SER A 194 15.21 5.91 14.08
C SER A 194 14.64 7.21 14.67
N SER A 195 15.28 7.81 15.68
CA SER A 195 14.83 9.08 16.28
C SER A 195 15.04 10.29 15.37
N GLU A 196 16.06 10.25 14.52
CA GLU A 196 16.37 11.30 13.54
C GLU A 196 15.61 11.13 12.22
N TRP A 197 14.97 9.97 12.03
CA TRP A 197 14.26 9.69 10.79
C TRP A 197 12.97 10.51 10.67
N LYS A 198 12.67 10.97 9.46
CA LYS A 198 11.43 11.66 9.09
C LYS A 198 10.93 11.12 7.75
N PRO A 199 9.62 11.01 7.53
CA PRO A 199 9.07 10.63 6.25
C PRO A 199 9.49 11.59 5.13
N VAL A 200 9.50 11.08 3.91
CA VAL A 200 9.68 11.91 2.70
C VAL A 200 8.51 12.90 2.64
N GLY A 201 8.85 14.19 2.53
CA GLY A 201 7.84 15.28 2.58
C GLY A 201 7.90 16.13 3.86
N GLU A 202 8.54 15.61 4.92
CA GLU A 202 8.82 16.34 6.17
C GLU A 202 10.33 16.61 6.38
N ARG A 203 11.17 16.23 5.40
CA ARG A 203 12.64 16.40 5.43
C ARG A 203 13.06 17.76 4.91
#